data_734b6cd3ac438e3efa8288428aa144de
#
_entry.id   734b6cd3ac438e3efa8288428aa144de
#
_cell.length_a   1.000
_cell.length_b   1.000
_cell.length_c   1.000
_cell.angle_alpha   90.00
_cell.angle_beta   90.00
_cell.angle_gamma   90.00
#
_symmetry.space_group_name_H-M   'P 1'
#
loop_
_entity.id
_entity.type
_entity.pdbx_description
1 polymer ?
#
loop_
_entity_poly.entity_id
_entity_poly.type
_entity_poly.pdbx_seq_one_letter_code
_entity_poly.pdbx_strand_id
1 'polypeptide(L)'
;FTNNDSAYETAISLYQKGINIEAIIDNREEIDSKLIKEIEKNNIKIFKGYTIVDTSGYKRINKVSIMQLSKDGQKVVGNKIEISCDCLGMSGGWTPAVHLFTQSGGKLSFREEDQVFIPKIYTSKQISLGSCNGDFSLDSIIKNIPGQLKQFFEINSTEFDNLDIESNEDLSKRNIWLLPSDKIFGKTKPFVDYQNDATAKDI
;
A
#
# COMPACT_ATOMS: atom_id res chain seq x y z
N PHE A 1 10.09 -4.28 -0.28
CA PHE A 1 8.99 -4.81 0.56
C PHE A 1 7.68 -4.23 0.10
N THR A 2 6.62 -5.05 0.09
CA THR A 2 5.29 -4.62 -0.33
C THR A 2 4.16 -5.36 0.38
N ASN A 3 2.96 -4.78 0.29
CA ASN A 3 1.67 -5.38 0.63
C ASN A 3 0.63 -5.22 -0.50
N ASN A 4 1.08 -4.85 -1.71
CA ASN A 4 0.21 -4.56 -2.85
C ASN A 4 0.93 -4.81 -4.18
N ASP A 5 0.19 -4.79 -5.29
CA ASP A 5 0.70 -5.20 -6.60
C ASP A 5 1.54 -4.13 -7.30
N SER A 6 1.38 -2.85 -6.99
CA SER A 6 2.12 -1.76 -7.66
C SER A 6 3.65 -1.86 -7.51
N ALA A 7 4.13 -2.52 -6.45
CA ALA A 7 5.55 -2.73 -6.25
C ALA A 7 6.15 -3.74 -7.24
N TYR A 8 5.36 -4.69 -7.74
CA TYR A 8 5.80 -5.64 -8.76
C TYR A 8 6.04 -4.94 -10.09
N GLU A 9 5.12 -4.09 -10.52
CA GLU A 9 5.28 -3.27 -11.73
C GLU A 9 6.49 -2.33 -11.60
N THR A 10 6.67 -1.74 -10.42
CA THR A 10 7.84 -0.92 -10.13
C THR A 10 9.14 -1.71 -10.21
N ALA A 11 9.19 -2.92 -9.63
CA ALA A 11 10.36 -3.79 -9.69
C ALA A 11 10.71 -4.20 -11.13
N ILE A 12 9.71 -4.55 -11.95
CA ILE A 12 9.88 -4.87 -13.36
C ILE A 12 10.45 -3.67 -14.11
N SER A 13 9.86 -2.48 -13.90
CA SER A 13 10.32 -1.24 -14.55
C SER A 13 11.75 -0.89 -14.18
N LEU A 14 12.15 -1.05 -12.93
CA LEU A 14 13.51 -0.84 -12.45
C LEU A 14 14.49 -1.85 -13.05
N TYR A 15 14.11 -3.14 -13.07
CA TYR A 15 14.90 -4.20 -13.66
C TYR A 15 15.17 -3.94 -15.16
N GLN A 16 14.15 -3.54 -15.92
CA GLN A 16 14.27 -3.17 -17.34
C GLN A 16 15.20 -1.97 -17.57
N LYS A 17 15.40 -1.12 -16.58
CA LYS A 17 16.37 -0.02 -16.60
C LYS A 17 17.78 -0.40 -16.12
N GLY A 18 18.03 -1.70 -15.89
CA GLY A 18 19.34 -2.21 -15.51
C GLY A 18 19.63 -2.17 -14.00
N ILE A 19 18.62 -1.93 -13.16
CA ILE A 19 18.77 -2.01 -11.71
C ILE A 19 18.61 -3.47 -11.30
N ASN A 20 19.58 -4.00 -10.54
CA ASN A 20 19.47 -5.35 -10.00
C ASN A 20 18.45 -5.41 -8.87
N ILE A 21 17.49 -6.34 -8.95
CA ILE A 21 16.48 -6.59 -7.93
C ILE A 21 16.81 -7.92 -7.26
N GLU A 22 17.31 -7.87 -6.03
CA GLU A 22 17.71 -9.06 -5.27
C GLU A 22 16.50 -9.92 -4.87
N ALA A 23 15.42 -9.27 -4.42
CA ALA A 23 14.19 -9.96 -4.03
C ALA A 23 13.02 -8.99 -3.89
N ILE A 24 11.81 -9.54 -4.01
CA ILE A 24 10.55 -8.92 -3.56
C ILE A 24 10.10 -9.65 -2.29
N ILE A 25 9.84 -8.90 -1.24
CA ILE A 25 9.30 -9.41 0.02
C ILE A 25 7.85 -8.93 0.12
N ASP A 26 6.90 -9.84 0.07
CA ASP A 26 5.47 -9.53 0.14
C ASP A 26 4.87 -10.14 1.41
N ASN A 27 4.12 -9.34 2.15
CA ASN A 27 3.45 -9.82 3.36
C ASN A 27 2.20 -10.66 3.06
N ARG A 28 1.74 -10.70 1.82
CA ARG A 28 0.62 -11.54 1.36
C ARG A 28 1.12 -12.94 1.00
N GLU A 29 0.27 -13.93 1.18
CA GLU A 29 0.52 -15.30 0.72
C GLU A 29 0.01 -15.52 -0.71
N GLU A 30 -1.12 -14.87 -1.05
CA GLU A 30 -1.74 -14.92 -2.37
C GLU A 30 -1.45 -13.63 -3.15
N ILE A 31 -0.97 -13.77 -4.36
CA ILE A 31 -0.55 -12.68 -5.25
C ILE A 31 -1.00 -13.04 -6.67
N ASP A 32 -1.33 -12.07 -7.49
CA ASP A 32 -1.71 -12.30 -8.88
C ASP A 32 -0.67 -13.16 -9.63
N SER A 33 -1.16 -14.20 -10.27
CA SER A 33 -0.34 -15.16 -11.00
C SER A 33 0.35 -14.57 -12.24
N LYS A 34 -0.19 -13.49 -12.83
CA LYS A 34 0.42 -12.83 -14.00
C LYS A 34 1.69 -12.09 -13.60
N LEU A 35 1.60 -11.30 -12.51
CA LEU A 35 2.75 -10.57 -11.96
C LEU A 35 3.86 -11.51 -11.51
N ILE A 36 3.51 -12.61 -10.86
CA ILE A 36 4.49 -13.62 -10.43
C ILE A 36 5.24 -14.18 -11.64
N LYS A 37 4.55 -14.59 -12.70
CA LYS A 37 5.18 -15.15 -13.90
C LYS A 37 6.16 -14.18 -14.57
N GLU A 38 5.84 -12.90 -14.56
CA GLU A 38 6.71 -11.88 -15.13
C GLU A 38 7.97 -11.66 -14.29
N ILE A 39 7.84 -11.65 -12.97
CA ILE A 39 8.98 -11.55 -12.06
C ILE A 39 9.88 -12.78 -12.14
N GLU A 40 9.31 -13.98 -12.19
CA GLU A 40 10.06 -15.25 -12.31
C GLU A 40 10.86 -15.35 -13.63
N LYS A 41 10.31 -14.84 -14.73
CA LYS A 41 11.04 -14.75 -16.01
C LYS A 41 12.36 -13.96 -15.90
N ASN A 42 12.39 -12.99 -15.00
CA ASN A 42 13.56 -12.14 -14.76
C ASN A 42 14.47 -12.69 -13.64
N ASN A 43 14.23 -13.91 -13.17
CA ASN A 43 14.97 -14.57 -12.07
C ASN A 43 14.98 -13.76 -10.74
N ILE A 44 13.99 -12.93 -10.52
CA ILE A 44 13.85 -12.17 -9.27
C ILE A 44 13.16 -13.07 -8.23
N LYS A 45 13.75 -13.19 -7.05
CA LYS A 45 13.19 -14.00 -5.95
C LYS A 45 11.97 -13.31 -5.33
N ILE A 46 10.93 -14.10 -5.00
CA ILE A 46 9.76 -13.62 -4.27
C ILE A 46 9.64 -14.38 -2.96
N PHE A 47 9.54 -13.64 -1.85
CA PHE A 47 9.25 -14.16 -0.52
C PHE A 47 7.83 -13.80 -0.12
N LYS A 48 6.88 -14.73 -0.29
CA LYS A 48 5.45 -14.56 0.02
C LYS A 48 5.19 -14.86 1.50
N GLY A 49 4.37 -14.04 2.15
CA GLY A 49 4.07 -14.17 3.58
C GLY A 49 5.27 -13.83 4.47
N TYR A 50 6.19 -12.96 3.99
CA TYR A 50 7.37 -12.52 4.73
C TYR A 50 7.29 -11.04 5.07
N THR A 51 8.01 -10.65 6.11
CA THR A 51 8.17 -9.24 6.49
C THR A 51 9.62 -8.93 6.82
N ILE A 52 9.97 -7.66 6.79
CA ILE A 52 11.27 -7.16 7.22
C ILE A 52 11.27 -7.01 8.73
N VAL A 53 12.27 -7.58 9.38
CA VAL A 53 12.43 -7.54 10.85
C VAL A 53 13.63 -6.73 11.30
N ASP A 54 14.61 -6.53 10.42
CA ASP A 54 15.82 -5.77 10.76
C ASP A 54 16.54 -5.29 9.49
N THR A 55 17.36 -4.26 9.63
CA THR A 55 18.28 -3.78 8.60
C THR A 55 19.66 -3.58 9.18
N SER A 56 20.70 -3.74 8.38
CA SER A 56 22.08 -3.51 8.78
C SER A 56 22.77 -2.56 7.81
N GLY A 57 23.76 -1.83 8.32
CA GLY A 57 24.55 -0.84 7.58
C GLY A 57 24.93 0.33 8.47
N TYR A 58 25.77 1.23 7.98
CA TYR A 58 26.19 2.44 8.71
C TYR A 58 25.67 3.70 8.02
N LYS A 59 26.24 4.08 6.86
CA LYS A 59 25.80 5.23 6.08
C LYS A 59 24.73 4.87 5.05
N ARG A 60 24.68 3.61 4.66
CA ARG A 60 23.65 3.01 3.80
C ARG A 60 23.37 1.60 4.28
N ILE A 61 22.25 1.07 3.88
CA ILE A 61 21.91 -0.34 4.06
C ILE A 61 22.91 -1.20 3.31
N ASN A 62 23.34 -2.32 3.91
CA ASN A 62 24.11 -3.36 3.25
C ASN A 62 23.41 -4.73 3.27
N LYS A 63 22.39 -4.89 4.12
CA LYS A 63 21.50 -6.05 4.14
C LYS A 63 20.18 -5.77 4.86
N VAL A 64 19.18 -6.57 4.53
CA VAL A 64 17.92 -6.68 5.25
C VAL A 64 17.77 -8.07 5.82
N SER A 65 17.08 -8.17 6.95
CA SER A 65 16.68 -9.46 7.56
C SER A 65 15.17 -9.61 7.44
N ILE A 66 14.73 -10.75 6.97
CA ILE A 66 13.32 -11.07 6.81
C ILE A 66 12.94 -12.30 7.62
N MET A 67 11.67 -12.38 8.02
CA MET A 67 11.07 -13.57 8.64
C MET A 67 9.69 -13.81 8.09
N GLN A 68 9.22 -15.04 8.18
CA GLN A 68 7.87 -15.39 7.78
C GLN A 68 6.86 -14.81 8.77
N LEU A 69 5.73 -14.33 8.27
CA LEU A 69 4.59 -13.90 9.06
C LEU A 69 3.74 -15.10 9.49
N SER A 70 3.18 -15.03 10.68
CA SER A 70 2.07 -15.92 11.07
C SER A 70 0.84 -15.65 10.19
N LYS A 71 -0.06 -16.62 10.08
CA LYS A 71 -1.27 -16.49 9.26
C LYS A 71 -2.13 -15.28 9.62
N ASP A 72 -2.20 -14.93 10.91
CA ASP A 72 -2.90 -13.74 11.41
C ASP A 72 -2.11 -12.44 11.19
N GLY A 73 -0.85 -12.51 10.74
CA GLY A 73 0.01 -11.34 10.51
C GLY A 73 0.52 -10.63 11.76
N GLN A 74 0.25 -11.18 12.96
CA GLN A 74 0.57 -10.49 14.22
C GLN A 74 1.95 -10.83 14.78
N LYS A 75 2.57 -11.90 14.30
CA LYS A 75 3.87 -12.38 14.78
C LYS A 75 4.75 -12.82 13.62
N VAL A 76 6.05 -12.86 13.87
CA VAL A 76 7.00 -13.52 12.97
C VAL A 76 7.31 -14.92 13.48
N VAL A 77 7.53 -15.84 12.55
CA VAL A 77 7.79 -17.26 12.81
C VAL A 77 8.97 -17.74 11.98
N GLY A 78 9.57 -18.86 12.39
CA GLY A 78 10.68 -19.47 11.66
C GLY A 78 12.02 -18.78 11.86
N ASN A 79 12.95 -19.03 10.94
CA ASN A 79 14.31 -18.53 10.99
C ASN A 79 14.45 -17.22 10.23
N LYS A 80 15.34 -16.37 10.71
CA LYS A 80 15.76 -15.15 10.05
C LYS A 80 16.55 -15.47 8.79
N ILE A 81 16.17 -14.83 7.66
CA ILE A 81 16.90 -14.91 6.40
C ILE A 81 17.50 -13.53 6.13
N GLU A 82 18.78 -13.50 5.78
CA GLU A 82 19.49 -12.27 5.43
C GLU A 82 19.63 -12.14 3.92
N ILE A 83 19.34 -10.96 3.38
CA ILE A 83 19.46 -10.61 1.96
C ILE A 83 20.38 -9.39 1.87
N SER A 84 21.48 -9.54 1.12
CA SER A 84 22.38 -8.42 0.85
C SER A 84 21.74 -7.46 -0.15
N CYS A 85 21.71 -6.17 0.18
CA CYS A 85 21.20 -5.12 -0.70
C CYS A 85 21.75 -3.77 -0.24
N ASP A 86 21.84 -2.81 -1.13
CA ASP A 86 22.28 -1.44 -0.85
C ASP A 86 21.12 -0.43 -0.84
N CYS A 87 19.95 -0.88 -1.23
CA CYS A 87 18.70 -0.11 -1.21
C CYS A 87 17.53 -1.00 -0.82
N LEU A 88 16.62 -0.47 0.00
CA LEU A 88 15.36 -1.09 0.36
C LEU A 88 14.21 -0.18 -0.04
N GLY A 89 13.43 -0.60 -1.06
CA GLY A 89 12.16 0.02 -1.39
C GLY A 89 11.05 -0.47 -0.45
N MET A 90 10.25 0.46 0.07
CA MET A 90 9.10 0.15 0.93
C MET A 90 7.81 0.62 0.28
N SER A 91 6.85 -0.29 0.10
CA SER A 91 5.52 0.00 -0.40
C SER A 91 4.48 -0.52 0.61
N GLY A 92 4.07 0.34 1.54
CA GLY A 92 3.16 -0.01 2.65
C GLY A 92 1.67 0.14 2.30
N GLY A 93 1.34 0.45 1.05
CA GLY A 93 -0.03 0.69 0.60
C GLY A 93 -0.36 2.19 0.47
N TRP A 94 -1.64 2.46 0.30
CA TRP A 94 -2.17 3.77 -0.04
C TRP A 94 -3.19 4.21 1.00
N THR A 95 -3.20 5.49 1.35
CA THR A 95 -4.22 6.10 2.19
C THR A 95 -4.90 7.26 1.46
N PRO A 96 -6.19 7.52 1.67
CA PRO A 96 -6.88 8.65 1.08
C PRO A 96 -6.27 9.98 1.52
N ALA A 97 -6.08 10.91 0.57
CA ALA A 97 -5.60 12.26 0.86
C ALA A 97 -6.79 13.15 1.31
N VAL A 98 -7.18 13.04 2.56
CA VAL A 98 -8.39 13.67 3.11
C VAL A 98 -8.19 15.08 3.68
N HIS A 99 -7.01 15.66 3.54
CA HIS A 99 -6.65 16.92 4.19
C HIS A 99 -7.56 18.10 3.80
N LEU A 100 -7.84 18.29 2.52
CA LEU A 100 -8.73 19.37 2.07
C LEU A 100 -10.16 19.16 2.56
N PHE A 101 -10.63 17.92 2.60
CA PHE A 101 -11.93 17.60 3.13
C PHE A 101 -12.06 17.93 4.61
N THR A 102 -11.06 17.58 5.43
CA THR A 102 -11.07 17.89 6.87
C THR A 102 -10.92 19.37 7.14
N GLN A 103 -10.12 20.11 6.35
CA GLN A 103 -9.99 21.56 6.46
C GLN A 103 -11.30 22.30 6.15
N SER A 104 -12.15 21.74 5.29
CA SER A 104 -13.50 22.29 5.05
C SER A 104 -14.52 22.01 6.15
N GLY A 105 -14.08 21.38 7.26
CA GLY A 105 -14.92 21.03 8.41
C GLY A 105 -15.62 19.66 8.26
N GLY A 106 -15.33 18.91 7.19
CA GLY A 106 -15.88 17.56 6.99
C GLY A 106 -15.37 16.58 8.05
N LYS A 107 -16.20 15.56 8.35
CA LYS A 107 -15.83 14.50 9.30
C LYS A 107 -15.57 13.19 8.61
N LEU A 108 -14.50 12.53 8.98
CA LEU A 108 -14.10 11.23 8.48
C LEU A 108 -14.82 10.09 9.19
N SER A 109 -14.88 8.93 8.55
CA SER A 109 -15.14 7.65 9.20
C SER A 109 -14.05 6.67 8.87
N PHE A 110 -13.78 5.75 9.79
CA PHE A 110 -12.89 4.64 9.54
C PHE A 110 -13.63 3.55 8.76
N ARG A 111 -13.00 3.03 7.70
CA ARG A 111 -13.49 1.91 6.90
C ARG A 111 -12.65 0.68 7.24
N GLU A 112 -13.28 -0.31 7.89
CA GLU A 112 -12.60 -1.50 8.42
C GLU A 112 -12.02 -2.40 7.31
N GLU A 113 -12.68 -2.45 6.15
CA GLU A 113 -12.31 -3.35 5.05
C GLU A 113 -10.88 -3.12 4.56
N ASP A 114 -10.49 -1.88 4.43
CA ASP A 114 -9.16 -1.47 3.98
C ASP A 114 -8.40 -0.63 5.01
N GLN A 115 -8.97 -0.49 6.21
CA GLN A 115 -8.36 0.18 7.37
C GLN A 115 -7.88 1.60 7.07
N VAL A 116 -8.72 2.38 6.41
CA VAL A 116 -8.44 3.78 6.06
C VAL A 116 -9.55 4.72 6.52
N PHE A 117 -9.20 5.99 6.69
CA PHE A 117 -10.17 7.04 6.93
C PHE A 117 -10.69 7.60 5.61
N ILE A 118 -12.00 7.68 5.46
CA ILE A 118 -12.69 8.21 4.27
C ILE A 118 -13.63 9.37 4.65
N PRO A 119 -13.93 10.30 3.71
CA PRO A 119 -14.95 11.31 3.87
C PRO A 119 -16.32 10.71 4.21
N LYS A 120 -16.99 11.26 5.24
CA LYS A 120 -18.32 10.77 5.68
C LYS A 120 -19.35 11.86 5.80
N ILE A 121 -19.09 12.92 6.58
CA ILE A 121 -20.03 14.00 6.82
C ILE A 121 -19.52 15.26 6.13
N TYR A 122 -20.27 15.75 5.19
CA TYR A 122 -19.98 16.95 4.42
C TYR A 122 -20.68 18.14 5.08
N THR A 123 -19.94 19.22 5.37
CA THR A 123 -20.45 20.44 6.00
C THR A 123 -20.70 21.55 5.00
N SER A 124 -20.21 21.43 3.79
CA SER A 124 -20.35 22.36 2.69
C SER A 124 -20.74 21.63 1.40
N LYS A 125 -21.12 22.38 0.37
CA LYS A 125 -21.41 21.83 -0.96
C LYS A 125 -20.07 21.42 -1.62
N GLN A 126 -19.66 20.18 -1.37
CA GLN A 126 -18.44 19.57 -1.89
C GLN A 126 -18.63 18.10 -2.11
N ILE A 127 -17.78 17.49 -2.92
CA ILE A 127 -17.72 16.06 -3.17
C ILE A 127 -16.26 15.60 -3.20
N SER A 128 -15.98 14.43 -2.65
CA SER A 128 -14.68 13.76 -2.72
C SER A 128 -14.79 12.58 -3.67
N LEU A 129 -13.90 12.51 -4.65
CA LEU A 129 -13.93 11.51 -5.71
C LEU A 129 -12.57 10.82 -5.83
N GLY A 130 -12.55 9.58 -6.29
CA GLY A 130 -11.33 8.84 -6.54
C GLY A 130 -10.53 8.54 -5.27
N SER A 131 -9.21 8.62 -5.34
CA SER A 131 -8.31 8.21 -4.25
C SER A 131 -8.50 8.98 -2.94
N CYS A 132 -8.94 10.24 -3.01
CA CYS A 132 -9.27 10.99 -1.79
C CYS A 132 -10.58 10.52 -1.11
N ASN A 133 -11.37 9.70 -1.79
CA ASN A 133 -12.54 9.00 -1.24
C ASN A 133 -12.28 7.51 -0.98
N GLY A 134 -11.01 7.08 -1.10
CA GLY A 134 -10.60 5.70 -0.84
C GLY A 134 -10.85 4.74 -2.01
N ASP A 135 -11.05 5.24 -3.21
CA ASP A 135 -11.08 4.45 -4.44
C ASP A 135 -9.72 4.61 -5.15
N PHE A 136 -8.94 3.53 -5.20
CA PHE A 136 -7.59 3.54 -5.76
C PHE A 136 -7.51 2.83 -7.11
N SER A 137 -8.60 2.21 -7.59
CA SER A 137 -8.67 1.56 -8.88
C SER A 137 -9.05 2.58 -9.95
N LEU A 138 -8.17 2.79 -10.93
CA LEU A 138 -8.38 3.80 -11.97
C LEU A 138 -9.64 3.53 -12.81
N ASP A 139 -9.91 2.28 -13.14
CA ASP A 139 -11.10 1.89 -13.87
C ASP A 139 -12.37 2.12 -13.05
N SER A 140 -12.38 1.80 -11.76
CA SER A 140 -13.46 2.11 -10.84
C SER A 140 -13.70 3.61 -10.74
N ILE A 141 -12.64 4.40 -10.58
CA ILE A 141 -12.70 5.86 -10.53
C ILE A 141 -13.39 6.41 -11.79
N ILE A 142 -12.89 6.04 -12.98
CA ILE A 142 -13.39 6.56 -14.25
C ILE A 142 -14.84 6.12 -14.49
N LYS A 143 -15.22 4.92 -14.12
CA LYS A 143 -16.63 4.43 -14.23
C LYS A 143 -17.57 5.15 -13.29
N ASN A 144 -17.14 5.46 -12.06
CA ASN A 144 -18.02 6.00 -11.01
C ASN A 144 -18.12 7.53 -11.03
N ILE A 145 -17.10 8.26 -11.45
CA ILE A 145 -17.08 9.74 -11.44
C ILE A 145 -18.26 10.36 -12.22
N PRO A 146 -18.59 9.91 -13.46
CA PRO A 146 -19.70 10.52 -14.21
C PRO A 146 -21.03 10.47 -13.45
N GLY A 147 -21.37 9.33 -12.86
CA GLY A 147 -22.59 9.17 -12.08
C GLY A 147 -22.60 10.05 -10.83
N GLN A 148 -21.50 10.13 -10.12
CA GLN A 148 -21.36 10.95 -8.93
C GLN A 148 -21.44 12.46 -9.24
N LEU A 149 -20.84 12.91 -10.34
CA LEU A 149 -20.93 14.31 -10.79
C LEU A 149 -22.33 14.66 -11.26
N LYS A 150 -23.01 13.78 -12.00
CA LYS A 150 -24.42 13.96 -12.38
C LYS A 150 -25.31 14.18 -11.15
N GLN A 151 -25.16 13.35 -10.14
CA GLN A 151 -25.90 13.45 -8.89
C GLN A 151 -25.57 14.76 -8.14
N PHE A 152 -24.30 15.13 -8.08
CA PHE A 152 -23.85 16.31 -7.34
C PHE A 152 -24.32 17.63 -7.99
N PHE A 153 -24.28 17.69 -9.33
CA PHE A 153 -24.67 18.88 -10.10
C PHE A 153 -26.11 18.85 -10.58
N GLU A 154 -26.86 17.78 -10.30
CA GLU A 154 -28.24 17.58 -10.76
C GLU A 154 -28.39 17.64 -12.30
N ILE A 155 -27.39 17.11 -13.03
CA ILE A 155 -27.31 17.15 -14.50
C ILE A 155 -27.84 15.85 -15.09
N ASN A 156 -28.76 15.96 -16.08
CA ASN A 156 -29.28 14.83 -16.86
C ASN A 156 -28.56 14.68 -18.21
N SER A 157 -27.25 14.50 -18.20
CA SER A 157 -26.45 14.27 -19.41
C SER A 157 -26.07 12.80 -19.55
N THR A 158 -26.11 12.26 -20.78
CA THR A 158 -25.71 10.88 -21.11
C THR A 158 -24.33 10.79 -21.76
N GLU A 159 -23.64 11.91 -21.95
CA GLU A 159 -22.38 11.98 -22.72
C GLU A 159 -21.21 11.18 -22.12
N PHE A 160 -21.28 10.79 -20.84
CA PHE A 160 -20.21 10.08 -20.14
C PHE A 160 -20.50 8.59 -19.86
N ASP A 161 -21.61 8.04 -20.40
CA ASP A 161 -22.08 6.70 -20.01
C ASP A 161 -21.35 5.55 -20.71
N ASN A 162 -20.49 5.79 -21.69
CA ASN A 162 -19.87 4.78 -22.56
C ASN A 162 -18.33 4.82 -22.56
N LEU A 163 -17.70 4.98 -21.40
CA LEU A 163 -16.26 4.77 -21.31
C LEU A 163 -15.99 3.27 -21.16
N ASP A 164 -15.63 2.63 -22.27
CA ASP A 164 -15.17 1.24 -22.28
C ASP A 164 -13.71 1.22 -21.77
N ILE A 165 -13.53 0.77 -20.53
CA ILE A 165 -12.23 0.75 -19.89
C ILE A 165 -11.94 -0.69 -19.51
N GLU A 166 -10.81 -1.20 -19.97
CA GLU A 166 -10.31 -2.49 -19.50
C GLU A 166 -10.13 -2.43 -17.98
N SER A 167 -10.83 -3.32 -17.27
CA SER A 167 -10.71 -3.42 -15.82
C SER A 167 -9.31 -3.91 -15.46
N ASN A 168 -8.53 -3.07 -14.79
CA ASN A 168 -7.40 -3.55 -14.03
C ASN A 168 -7.91 -4.17 -12.74
N GLU A 169 -7.43 -5.37 -12.46
CA GLU A 169 -7.84 -6.18 -11.33
C GLU A 169 -7.67 -5.45 -10.00
N ASP A 170 -8.53 -5.80 -9.08
CA ASP A 170 -8.59 -5.26 -7.73
C ASP A 170 -7.23 -5.39 -7.02
N LEU A 171 -6.70 -4.28 -6.55
CA LEU A 171 -5.43 -4.23 -5.82
C LEU A 171 -5.61 -4.92 -4.47
N SER A 172 -5.47 -6.25 -4.44
CA SER A 172 -5.53 -6.98 -3.18
C SER A 172 -4.47 -6.44 -2.22
N LYS A 173 -4.90 -6.03 -1.04
CA LYS A 173 -4.03 -5.44 -0.02
C LYS A 173 -4.05 -6.31 1.23
N ARG A 174 -2.92 -6.37 1.92
CA ARG A 174 -2.87 -6.85 3.29
C ARG A 174 -2.29 -5.73 4.17
N ASN A 175 -3.18 -4.97 4.79
CA ASN A 175 -2.77 -3.85 5.62
C ASN A 175 -2.24 -4.35 6.96
N ILE A 176 -0.95 -4.15 7.20
CA ILE A 176 -0.28 -4.35 8.49
C ILE A 176 0.45 -3.05 8.77
N TRP A 177 -0.15 -2.20 9.59
CA TRP A 177 0.37 -0.86 9.89
C TRP A 177 1.61 -0.87 10.76
N LEU A 178 1.75 -1.86 11.63
CA LEU A 178 2.94 -2.11 12.41
C LEU A 178 3.46 -3.50 12.10
N LEU A 179 4.57 -3.57 11.39
CA LEU A 179 5.21 -4.84 11.04
C LEU A 179 5.72 -5.52 12.32
N PRO A 180 5.32 -6.79 12.57
CA PRO A 180 5.81 -7.51 13.73
C PRO A 180 7.30 -7.83 13.58
N SER A 181 8.00 -7.88 14.70
CA SER A 181 9.42 -8.20 14.77
C SER A 181 9.68 -9.23 15.86
N ASP A 182 10.80 -9.95 15.74
CA ASP A 182 11.33 -10.85 16.78
C ASP A 182 11.86 -10.08 18.01
N LYS A 183 12.01 -8.76 17.90
CA LYS A 183 12.44 -7.87 18.97
C LYS A 183 11.33 -6.90 19.31
N ILE A 184 11.01 -6.78 20.60
CA ILE A 184 10.08 -5.76 21.09
C ILE A 184 10.70 -4.38 20.82
N PHE A 185 10.21 -3.67 19.81
CA PHE A 185 10.60 -2.29 19.45
C PHE A 185 12.09 -2.02 19.64
N GLY A 186 12.97 -2.72 18.97
CA GLY A 186 14.42 -2.64 19.09
C GLY A 186 15.00 -1.24 19.39
N LYS A 187 16.15 -0.91 18.87
CA LYS A 187 16.77 0.42 18.98
C LYS A 187 16.07 1.46 18.09
N THR A 188 15.16 1.04 17.22
CA THR A 188 14.43 1.88 16.28
C THR A 188 13.15 2.42 16.90
N LYS A 189 12.79 3.65 16.57
CA LYS A 189 11.53 4.27 16.98
C LYS A 189 10.50 4.10 15.86
N PRO A 190 9.47 3.26 16.01
CA PRO A 190 8.38 3.16 15.04
C PRO A 190 7.46 4.39 15.20
N PHE A 191 7.77 5.47 14.50
CA PHE A 191 6.97 6.68 14.52
C PHE A 191 5.60 6.46 13.90
N VAL A 192 4.57 6.92 14.59
CA VAL A 192 3.19 7.04 14.09
C VAL A 192 2.96 8.47 13.58
N ASP A 193 3.52 9.44 14.29
CA ASP A 193 3.45 10.86 13.91
C ASP A 193 4.82 11.51 14.13
N TYR A 194 5.45 11.94 13.04
CA TYR A 194 6.74 12.64 13.10
C TYR A 194 6.62 14.07 13.62
N GLN A 195 5.49 14.72 13.45
CA GLN A 195 5.30 16.10 13.86
C GLN A 195 5.26 16.24 15.38
N ASN A 196 4.68 15.25 16.04
CA ASN A 196 4.55 15.22 17.49
C ASN A 196 5.50 14.22 18.16
N ASP A 197 6.44 13.63 17.42
CA ASP A 197 7.36 12.59 17.87
C ASP A 197 6.66 11.37 18.52
N ALA A 198 5.39 11.15 18.17
CA ALA A 198 4.61 10.05 18.70
C ALA A 198 5.03 8.72 18.07
N THR A 199 5.36 7.74 18.92
CA THR A 199 5.74 6.40 18.49
C THR A 199 4.66 5.38 18.82
N ALA A 200 4.72 4.19 18.23
CA ALA A 200 3.82 3.08 18.56
C ALA A 200 3.93 2.61 20.03
N LYS A 201 4.91 3.10 20.80
CA LYS A 201 5.02 2.85 22.25
C LYS A 201 4.20 3.84 23.07
N ASP A 202 3.85 4.97 22.49
CA ASP A 202 3.16 6.05 23.18
C ASP A 202 1.64 5.89 23.08
N ILE A 203 1.18 4.95 22.24
CA ILE A 203 -0.21 4.56 22.00
C ILE A 203 -0.48 3.20 22.65
#